data_6cefc31e330337c190ffcb95b3faa7fe
#
_entry.id   6cefc31e330337c190ffcb95b3faa7fe
#
_cell.length_a   1.000
_cell.length_b   1.000
_cell.length_c   1.000
_cell.angle_alpha   90.00
_cell.angle_beta   90.00
_cell.angle_gamma   90.00
#
_symmetry.space_group_name_H-M   'P 1'
#
loop_
_entity.id
_entity.type
_entity.pdbx_description
1 polymer ?
#
loop_
_entity_poly.entity_id
_entity_poly.type
_entity_poly.pdbx_seq_one_letter_code
_entity_poly.pdbx_strand_id
1 'polypeptide(L)'
;MTWWRWWLAFAAALPLQAACNLLNTWGDERSGVDDVPGAIRTTPQVHEGCVSMRAVLAAAIGCVVVSGLLAVPLFAVPAHDGGFAFNWPLLVISLVGLFGACNYATGVKFKYRGLGVPFVFFLMGTIEMAGVVCASCLEALGGLAWLAILLVSLPVNCLVAVIMHGNDMRDIPSDRAAGIRTVASVLGPRGALLLYYALHLLPYAMVACCFRLFVMCRLAFLPQALWALLPLAAFPLTIRTLHTATRVYCACPENPPWRGLERASGGIHFVFGLLYALALALM
;
A
#
# COMPACT_ATOMS: atom_id res chain seq x y z
N MET A 1 6.75 12.35 -21.02
CA MET A 1 6.20 12.43 -19.65
C MET A 1 6.04 13.87 -19.25
N THR A 2 4.87 14.29 -18.78
CA THR A 2 4.59 15.67 -18.40
C THR A 2 4.62 15.78 -16.87
N TRP A 3 5.65 16.45 -16.34
CA TRP A 3 5.90 16.55 -14.89
C TRP A 3 4.72 17.11 -14.10
N TRP A 4 3.97 18.08 -14.64
CA TRP A 4 2.82 18.66 -13.97
C TRP A 4 1.69 17.62 -13.75
N ARG A 5 1.50 16.68 -14.69
CA ARG A 5 0.51 15.60 -14.56
C ARG A 5 0.89 14.63 -13.45
N TRP A 6 2.20 14.33 -13.33
CA TRP A 6 2.71 13.49 -12.25
C TRP A 6 2.45 14.14 -10.87
N TRP A 7 2.80 15.45 -10.74
CA TRP A 7 2.54 16.17 -9.49
C TRP A 7 1.06 16.28 -9.18
N LEU A 8 0.21 16.46 -10.17
CA LEU A 8 -1.24 16.54 -9.99
C LEU A 8 -1.83 15.16 -9.62
N ALA A 9 -1.35 14.07 -10.21
CA ALA A 9 -1.73 12.71 -9.82
C ALA A 9 -1.34 12.43 -8.35
N PHE A 10 -0.12 12.80 -7.96
CA PHE A 10 0.32 12.71 -6.57
C PHE A 10 -0.55 13.55 -5.63
N ALA A 11 -0.84 14.80 -5.98
CA ALA A 11 -1.70 15.67 -5.21
C ALA A 11 -3.13 15.14 -5.09
N ALA A 12 -3.66 14.46 -6.12
CA ALA A 12 -4.97 13.81 -6.09
C ALA A 12 -4.98 12.55 -5.21
N ALA A 13 -3.88 11.79 -5.17
CA ALA A 13 -3.76 10.57 -4.36
C ALA A 13 -3.78 10.86 -2.85
N LEU A 14 -3.20 11.98 -2.40
CA LEU A 14 -3.13 12.32 -0.97
C LEU A 14 -4.50 12.46 -0.29
N PRO A 15 -5.46 13.25 -0.82
CA PRO A 15 -6.79 13.31 -0.25
C PRO A 15 -7.53 11.96 -0.32
N LEU A 16 -7.33 11.18 -1.39
CA LEU A 16 -7.94 9.85 -1.50
C LEU A 16 -7.44 8.92 -0.38
N GLN A 17 -6.14 8.93 -0.11
CA GLN A 17 -5.55 8.17 1.00
C GLN A 17 -6.09 8.65 2.37
N ALA A 18 -6.25 9.96 2.55
CA ALA A 18 -6.88 10.51 3.76
C ALA A 18 -8.34 10.04 3.90
N ALA A 19 -9.10 10.02 2.80
CA ALA A 19 -10.46 9.49 2.77
C ALA A 19 -10.51 8.01 3.17
N CYS A 20 -9.59 7.17 2.65
CA CYS A 20 -9.48 5.77 3.04
C CYS A 20 -9.29 5.62 4.56
N ASN A 21 -8.39 6.39 5.15
CA ASN A 21 -8.11 6.34 6.58
C ASN A 21 -9.32 6.80 7.41
N LEU A 22 -10.00 7.88 6.99
CA LEU A 22 -11.21 8.36 7.65
C LEU A 22 -12.37 7.37 7.55
N LEU A 23 -12.55 6.73 6.38
CA LEU A 23 -13.56 5.67 6.19
C LEU A 23 -13.21 4.42 7.00
N ASN A 24 -11.93 4.09 7.16
CA ASN A 24 -11.50 3.00 8.03
C ASN A 24 -11.88 3.30 9.49
N THR A 25 -11.52 4.50 10.00
CA THR A 25 -11.92 4.95 11.35
C THR A 25 -13.44 4.93 11.53
N TRP A 26 -14.18 5.45 10.56
CA TRP A 26 -15.64 5.45 10.59
C TRP A 26 -16.23 4.04 10.59
N GLY A 27 -15.64 3.13 9.82
CA GLY A 27 -16.06 1.73 9.74
C GLY A 27 -15.75 0.94 11.01
N ASP A 28 -14.56 1.12 11.59
CA ASP A 28 -14.11 0.45 12.82
C ASP A 28 -14.99 0.85 13.99
N GLU A 29 -15.22 2.14 14.20
CA GLU A 29 -16.10 2.66 15.27
C GLU A 29 -17.53 2.14 15.12
N ARG A 30 -18.09 2.17 13.91
CA ARG A 30 -19.46 1.69 13.66
C ARG A 30 -19.60 0.16 13.76
N SER A 31 -18.52 -0.56 13.60
CA SER A 31 -18.51 -2.03 13.71
C SER A 31 -18.30 -2.52 15.15
N GLY A 32 -18.03 -1.61 16.10
CA GLY A 32 -17.76 -1.94 17.51
C GLY A 32 -16.43 -2.66 17.73
N VAL A 33 -15.52 -2.61 16.74
CA VAL A 33 -14.18 -3.25 16.82
C VAL A 33 -13.36 -2.60 17.93
N ASP A 34 -13.48 -1.30 18.09
CA ASP A 34 -12.76 -0.51 19.08
C ASP A 34 -13.36 -0.63 20.50
N ASP A 35 -14.54 -1.24 20.63
CA ASP A 35 -15.22 -1.47 21.94
C ASP A 35 -14.69 -2.72 22.64
N VAL A 36 -13.96 -3.59 21.95
CA VAL A 36 -13.46 -4.85 22.52
C VAL A 36 -12.37 -4.56 23.56
N PRO A 37 -12.40 -5.20 24.74
CA PRO A 37 -11.35 -5.04 25.75
C PRO A 37 -9.97 -5.36 25.20
N GLY A 38 -9.04 -4.40 25.33
CA GLY A 38 -7.65 -4.55 24.83
C GLY A 38 -7.44 -4.12 23.37
N ALA A 39 -8.48 -3.66 22.67
CA ALA A 39 -8.31 -3.05 21.35
C ALA A 39 -7.41 -1.81 21.41
N ILE A 40 -6.51 -1.70 20.45
CA ILE A 40 -5.65 -0.52 20.31
C ILE A 40 -6.38 0.49 19.42
N ARG A 41 -6.94 1.51 20.07
CA ARG A 41 -7.66 2.59 19.39
C ARG A 41 -6.70 3.46 18.60
N THR A 42 -6.87 3.51 17.31
CA THR A 42 -6.03 4.35 16.41
C THR A 42 -6.48 5.81 16.43
N THR A 43 -7.74 6.07 16.76
CA THR A 43 -8.35 7.42 16.84
C THR A 43 -9.16 7.59 18.11
N PRO A 44 -8.51 7.69 19.30
CA PRO A 44 -9.20 7.81 20.58
C PRO A 44 -10.14 9.02 20.63
N GLN A 45 -9.82 10.11 19.92
CA GLN A 45 -10.64 11.33 19.88
C GLN A 45 -12.04 11.10 19.30
N VAL A 46 -12.19 10.14 18.38
CA VAL A 46 -13.50 9.77 17.83
C VAL A 46 -14.28 8.94 18.85
N HIS A 47 -13.62 7.95 19.43
CA HIS A 47 -14.21 7.05 20.42
C HIS A 47 -14.64 7.80 21.71
N GLU A 48 -13.85 8.77 22.15
CA GLU A 48 -14.15 9.65 23.32
C GLU A 48 -15.20 10.72 23.00
N GLY A 49 -15.69 10.78 21.75
CA GLY A 49 -16.73 11.74 21.34
C GLY A 49 -16.20 13.17 21.11
N CYS A 50 -14.89 13.39 21.14
CA CYS A 50 -14.30 14.70 20.85
C CYS A 50 -14.54 15.11 19.39
N VAL A 51 -14.62 14.13 18.48
CA VAL A 51 -14.95 14.33 17.06
C VAL A 51 -16.16 13.48 16.71
N SER A 52 -17.19 14.09 16.14
CA SER A 52 -18.40 13.36 15.79
C SER A 52 -18.22 12.46 14.57
N MET A 53 -18.88 11.31 14.53
CA MET A 53 -18.90 10.39 13.39
C MET A 53 -19.40 11.05 12.09
N ARG A 54 -20.29 12.04 12.21
CA ARG A 54 -20.76 12.83 11.06
C ARG A 54 -19.63 13.71 10.50
N ALA A 55 -18.81 14.30 11.36
CA ALA A 55 -17.65 15.10 10.94
C ALA A 55 -16.61 14.24 10.23
N VAL A 56 -16.31 13.02 10.73
CA VAL A 56 -15.40 12.07 10.11
C VAL A 56 -15.88 11.69 8.70
N LEU A 57 -17.17 11.35 8.56
CA LEU A 57 -17.74 11.00 7.25
C LEU A 57 -17.75 12.20 6.30
N ALA A 58 -18.11 13.40 6.78
CA ALA A 58 -18.10 14.61 5.97
C ALA A 58 -16.68 14.95 5.49
N ALA A 59 -15.67 14.81 6.35
CA ALA A 59 -14.27 14.98 5.98
C ALA A 59 -13.83 13.93 4.93
N ALA A 60 -14.22 12.66 5.07
CA ALA A 60 -13.93 11.62 4.09
C ALA A 60 -14.52 11.95 2.72
N ILE A 61 -15.80 12.35 2.68
CA ILE A 61 -16.47 12.77 1.44
C ILE A 61 -15.77 13.99 0.83
N GLY A 62 -15.44 15.00 1.66
CA GLY A 62 -14.68 16.17 1.21
C GLY A 62 -13.35 15.81 0.59
N CYS A 63 -12.60 14.88 1.18
CA CYS A 63 -11.35 14.37 0.62
C CYS A 63 -11.56 13.65 -0.72
N VAL A 64 -12.61 12.84 -0.88
CA VAL A 64 -12.96 12.21 -2.17
C VAL A 64 -13.26 13.26 -3.23
N VAL A 65 -14.06 14.29 -2.89
CA VAL A 65 -14.39 15.38 -3.82
C VAL A 65 -13.15 16.15 -4.23
N VAL A 66 -12.27 16.51 -3.29
CA VAL A 66 -11.01 17.21 -3.59
C VAL A 66 -10.12 16.36 -4.50
N SER A 67 -9.97 15.06 -4.19
CA SER A 67 -9.23 14.12 -5.04
C SER A 67 -9.79 14.08 -6.47
N GLY A 68 -11.12 13.96 -6.60
CA GLY A 68 -11.80 13.95 -7.89
C GLY A 68 -11.57 15.22 -8.69
N LEU A 69 -11.72 16.40 -8.07
CA LEU A 69 -11.48 17.69 -8.71
C LEU A 69 -10.04 17.84 -9.22
N LEU A 70 -9.06 17.41 -8.41
CA LEU A 70 -7.65 17.40 -8.81
C LEU A 70 -7.38 16.42 -9.96
N ALA A 71 -8.11 15.31 -10.05
CA ALA A 71 -7.96 14.33 -11.10
C ALA A 71 -8.59 14.74 -12.44
N VAL A 72 -9.57 15.65 -12.46
CA VAL A 72 -10.31 16.06 -13.70
C VAL A 72 -9.37 16.39 -14.88
N PRO A 73 -8.34 17.23 -14.74
CA PRO A 73 -7.46 17.57 -15.86
C PRO A 73 -6.65 16.38 -16.38
N LEU A 74 -6.49 15.32 -15.58
CA LEU A 74 -5.73 14.12 -15.95
C LEU A 74 -6.51 13.21 -16.91
N PHE A 75 -7.83 13.34 -16.97
CA PHE A 75 -8.67 12.57 -17.90
C PHE A 75 -8.59 13.07 -19.35
N ALA A 76 -8.12 14.30 -19.58
CA ALA A 76 -7.89 14.81 -20.92
C ALA A 76 -6.45 14.52 -21.35
N VAL A 77 -6.25 13.81 -22.47
CA VAL A 77 -4.94 13.57 -23.10
C VAL A 77 -4.93 14.17 -24.50
N PRO A 78 -3.82 14.80 -24.94
CA PRO A 78 -3.71 15.32 -26.30
C PRO A 78 -3.91 14.21 -27.32
N ALA A 79 -4.72 14.46 -28.36
CA ALA A 79 -4.95 13.56 -29.48
C ALA A 79 -4.10 13.97 -30.69
N HIS A 80 -3.86 13.04 -31.61
CA HIS A 80 -3.03 13.29 -32.81
C HIS A 80 -3.59 14.32 -33.78
N ASP A 81 -4.91 14.55 -33.72
CA ASP A 81 -5.62 15.54 -34.54
C ASP A 81 -5.60 16.98 -33.97
N GLY A 82 -4.86 17.20 -32.89
CA GLY A 82 -4.80 18.47 -32.16
C GLY A 82 -5.93 18.70 -31.17
N GLY A 83 -6.83 17.75 -31.03
CA GLY A 83 -7.90 17.75 -30.02
C GLY A 83 -7.48 17.08 -28.70
N PHE A 84 -8.48 16.64 -27.93
CA PHE A 84 -8.28 15.88 -26.70
C PHE A 84 -9.04 14.54 -26.78
N ALA A 85 -8.37 13.47 -26.37
CA ALA A 85 -8.98 12.17 -26.12
C ALA A 85 -9.23 11.98 -24.61
N PHE A 86 -10.16 11.09 -24.29
CA PHE A 86 -10.47 10.76 -22.90
C PHE A 86 -9.61 9.57 -22.41
N ASN A 87 -9.02 9.71 -21.23
CA ASN A 87 -8.16 8.70 -20.59
C ASN A 87 -9.01 7.63 -19.89
N TRP A 88 -9.58 6.72 -20.66
CA TRP A 88 -10.41 5.62 -20.14
C TRP A 88 -9.68 4.69 -19.15
N PRO A 89 -8.41 4.30 -19.38
CA PRO A 89 -7.68 3.48 -18.42
C PRO A 89 -7.58 4.15 -17.04
N LEU A 90 -7.29 5.45 -17.00
CA LEU A 90 -7.22 6.19 -15.74
C LEU A 90 -8.59 6.24 -15.04
N LEU A 91 -9.68 6.42 -15.79
CA LEU A 91 -11.03 6.40 -15.20
C LEU A 91 -11.32 5.05 -14.53
N VAL A 92 -11.07 3.94 -15.24
CA VAL A 92 -11.32 2.60 -14.72
C VAL A 92 -10.49 2.36 -13.45
N ILE A 93 -9.19 2.71 -13.47
CA ILE A 93 -8.31 2.58 -12.31
C ILE A 93 -8.81 3.43 -11.14
N SER A 94 -9.22 4.67 -11.40
CA SER A 94 -9.77 5.58 -10.38
C SER A 94 -11.05 5.03 -9.74
N LEU A 95 -11.95 4.44 -10.55
CA LEU A 95 -13.17 3.82 -10.05
C LEU A 95 -12.88 2.55 -9.22
N VAL A 96 -11.91 1.73 -9.64
CA VAL A 96 -11.45 0.57 -8.87
C VAL A 96 -10.84 1.01 -7.53
N GLY A 97 -10.00 2.05 -7.55
CA GLY A 97 -9.41 2.63 -6.34
C GLY A 97 -10.48 3.18 -5.38
N LEU A 98 -11.43 3.95 -5.89
CA LEU A 98 -12.53 4.51 -5.10
C LEU A 98 -13.43 3.40 -4.53
N PHE A 99 -13.81 2.41 -5.36
CA PHE A 99 -14.57 1.25 -4.89
C PHE A 99 -13.83 0.54 -3.74
N GLY A 100 -12.53 0.35 -3.91
CA GLY A 100 -11.68 -0.23 -2.89
C GLY A 100 -11.67 0.57 -1.60
N ALA A 101 -11.43 1.87 -1.67
CA ALA A 101 -11.43 2.76 -0.53
C ALA A 101 -12.75 2.71 0.25
N CYS A 102 -13.88 2.76 -0.46
CA CYS A 102 -15.21 2.74 0.14
C CYS A 102 -15.60 1.37 0.73
N ASN A 103 -15.00 0.27 0.27
CA ASN A 103 -15.40 -1.08 0.68
C ASN A 103 -14.38 -1.78 1.58
N TYR A 104 -13.30 -1.12 1.95
CA TYR A 104 -12.24 -1.69 2.79
C TYR A 104 -12.75 -2.04 4.20
N ALA A 105 -13.20 -1.05 4.97
CA ALA A 105 -13.78 -1.20 6.31
C ALA A 105 -15.30 -0.99 6.35
N THR A 106 -15.89 -0.53 5.23
CA THR A 106 -17.33 -0.28 5.08
C THR A 106 -17.90 -1.17 3.96
N GLY A 107 -19.16 -1.12 3.67
CA GLY A 107 -19.80 -1.87 2.59
C GLY A 107 -19.45 -3.36 2.59
N VAL A 108 -18.63 -3.82 1.64
CA VAL A 108 -18.18 -5.23 1.53
C VAL A 108 -17.31 -5.66 2.70
N LYS A 109 -16.63 -4.72 3.36
CA LYS A 109 -15.77 -4.95 4.54
C LYS A 109 -14.64 -5.95 4.26
N PHE A 110 -13.84 -5.72 3.22
CA PHE A 110 -12.71 -6.58 2.85
C PHE A 110 -11.75 -6.83 4.01
N LYS A 111 -11.47 -5.79 4.83
CA LYS A 111 -10.63 -5.88 6.03
C LYS A 111 -11.06 -7.03 6.95
N TYR A 112 -12.35 -7.14 7.23
CA TYR A 112 -12.88 -8.09 8.21
C TYR A 112 -13.13 -9.50 7.66
N ARG A 113 -12.85 -9.71 6.36
CA ARG A 113 -13.05 -10.99 5.67
C ARG A 113 -11.74 -11.72 5.35
N GLY A 114 -10.62 -11.27 5.93
CA GLY A 114 -9.30 -11.85 5.67
C GLY A 114 -8.69 -11.40 4.33
N LEU A 115 -9.25 -10.39 3.69
CA LEU A 115 -8.78 -9.87 2.40
C LEU A 115 -7.98 -8.57 2.53
N GLY A 116 -7.77 -8.05 3.76
CA GLY A 116 -7.08 -6.77 3.99
C GLY A 116 -5.69 -6.72 3.39
N VAL A 117 -4.83 -7.68 3.71
CA VAL A 117 -3.44 -7.74 3.21
C VAL A 117 -3.37 -7.93 1.70
N PRO A 118 -4.05 -8.93 1.07
CA PRO A 118 -4.07 -9.05 -0.40
C PRO A 118 -4.63 -7.82 -1.10
N PHE A 119 -5.64 -7.20 -0.52
CA PHE A 119 -6.27 -6.01 -1.06
C PHE A 119 -5.30 -4.82 -1.10
N VAL A 120 -4.63 -4.54 0.02
CA VAL A 120 -3.61 -3.49 0.11
C VAL A 120 -2.45 -3.78 -0.84
N PHE A 121 -2.00 -5.04 -0.96
CA PHE A 121 -0.95 -5.46 -1.87
C PHE A 121 -1.23 -5.02 -3.32
N PHE A 122 -2.41 -5.26 -3.83
CA PHE A 122 -2.73 -4.90 -5.22
C PHE A 122 -3.19 -3.46 -5.38
N LEU A 123 -4.04 -2.96 -4.48
CA LEU A 123 -4.66 -1.65 -4.63
C LEU A 123 -3.67 -0.50 -4.39
N MET A 124 -2.93 -0.57 -3.27
CA MET A 124 -1.94 0.46 -2.89
C MET A 124 -0.55 0.18 -3.50
N GLY A 125 -0.41 -0.85 -4.29
CA GLY A 125 0.80 -1.17 -5.03
C GLY A 125 0.57 -1.03 -6.53
N THR A 126 0.20 -2.12 -7.20
CA THR A 126 0.08 -2.16 -8.67
C THR A 126 -0.94 -1.17 -9.22
N ILE A 127 -2.14 -1.09 -8.63
CA ILE A 127 -3.23 -0.23 -9.12
C ILE A 127 -2.88 1.25 -8.96
N GLU A 128 -2.30 1.63 -7.83
CA GLU A 128 -1.84 3.01 -7.59
C GLU A 128 -0.72 3.39 -8.56
N MET A 129 0.30 2.54 -8.74
CA MET A 129 1.37 2.76 -9.73
C MET A 129 0.81 2.87 -11.15
N ALA A 130 -0.10 1.99 -11.55
CA ALA A 130 -0.78 2.05 -12.84
C ALA A 130 -1.54 3.37 -13.02
N GLY A 131 -2.21 3.85 -11.98
CA GLY A 131 -2.90 5.14 -11.98
C GLY A 131 -1.96 6.32 -12.26
N VAL A 132 -0.81 6.36 -11.55
CA VAL A 132 0.20 7.41 -11.77
C VAL A 132 0.80 7.34 -13.17
N VAL A 133 1.11 6.14 -13.68
CA VAL A 133 1.62 5.97 -15.05
C VAL A 133 0.57 6.40 -16.08
N CYS A 134 -0.67 5.96 -15.97
CA CYS A 134 -1.75 6.37 -16.87
C CYS A 134 -2.04 7.88 -16.83
N ALA A 135 -1.91 8.51 -15.64
CA ALA A 135 -2.06 9.94 -15.51
C ALA A 135 -0.94 10.72 -16.19
N SER A 136 0.29 10.19 -16.19
CA SER A 136 1.52 10.87 -16.63
C SER A 136 1.90 10.58 -18.08
N CYS A 137 1.54 9.42 -18.62
CA CYS A 137 1.76 9.04 -20.00
C CYS A 137 0.64 9.57 -20.89
N LEU A 138 1.01 10.16 -22.03
CA LEU A 138 0.07 10.72 -23.00
C LEU A 138 -0.28 9.71 -24.12
N GLU A 139 0.47 8.62 -24.21
CA GLU A 139 0.30 7.56 -25.19
C GLU A 139 -0.41 6.36 -24.58
N ALA A 140 -1.11 5.60 -25.43
CA ALA A 140 -1.74 4.35 -25.02
C ALA A 140 -0.68 3.33 -24.59
N LEU A 141 -0.87 2.73 -23.42
CA LEU A 141 0.02 1.72 -22.90
C LEU A 141 -0.22 0.37 -23.60
N GLY A 142 0.81 -0.17 -24.21
CA GLY A 142 0.80 -1.53 -24.76
C GLY A 142 0.91 -2.62 -23.68
N GLY A 143 0.67 -3.89 -24.08
CA GLY A 143 0.70 -5.02 -23.14
C GLY A 143 2.01 -5.17 -22.37
N LEU A 144 3.16 -4.89 -23.02
CA LEU A 144 4.47 -4.92 -22.34
C LEU A 144 4.61 -3.84 -21.26
N ALA A 145 4.01 -2.64 -21.47
CA ALA A 145 4.03 -1.60 -20.46
C ALA A 145 3.20 -2.00 -19.22
N TRP A 146 2.04 -2.62 -19.42
CA TRP A 146 1.23 -3.16 -18.33
C TRP A 146 1.96 -4.26 -17.54
N LEU A 147 2.64 -5.16 -18.25
CA LEU A 147 3.46 -6.19 -17.61
C LEU A 147 4.62 -5.57 -16.82
N ALA A 148 5.28 -4.54 -17.37
CA ALA A 148 6.35 -3.81 -16.68
C ALA A 148 5.84 -3.13 -15.39
N ILE A 149 4.68 -2.46 -15.45
CA ILE A 149 4.03 -1.85 -14.27
C ILE A 149 3.79 -2.92 -13.20
N LEU A 150 3.23 -4.07 -13.58
CA LEU A 150 2.99 -5.18 -12.66
C LEU A 150 4.29 -5.65 -12.00
N LEU A 151 5.32 -5.96 -12.78
CA LEU A 151 6.58 -6.52 -12.27
C LEU A 151 7.36 -5.52 -11.41
N VAL A 152 7.42 -4.25 -11.83
CA VAL A 152 8.12 -3.19 -11.10
C VAL A 152 7.39 -2.84 -9.79
N SER A 153 6.07 -2.98 -9.73
CA SER A 153 5.32 -2.72 -8.50
C SER A 153 5.48 -3.80 -7.43
N LEU A 154 5.75 -5.07 -7.79
CA LEU A 154 5.74 -6.21 -6.85
C LEU A 154 6.61 -6.01 -5.59
N PRO A 155 7.85 -5.50 -5.66
CA PRO A 155 8.65 -5.25 -4.46
C PRO A 155 7.98 -4.25 -3.50
N VAL A 156 7.39 -3.20 -4.06
CA VAL A 156 6.68 -2.16 -3.29
C VAL A 156 5.38 -2.70 -2.72
N ASN A 157 4.65 -3.52 -3.49
CA ASN A 157 3.42 -4.19 -3.05
C ASN A 157 3.65 -5.02 -1.77
N CYS A 158 4.76 -5.78 -1.72
CA CYS A 158 5.12 -6.54 -0.52
C CYS A 158 5.33 -5.63 0.68
N LEU A 159 6.03 -4.51 0.49
CA LEU A 159 6.37 -3.59 1.58
C LEU A 159 5.19 -2.76 2.06
N VAL A 160 4.24 -2.42 1.21
CA VAL A 160 3.01 -1.76 1.67
C VAL A 160 2.09 -2.77 2.37
N ALA A 161 1.99 -4.00 1.85
CA ALA A 161 1.20 -5.06 2.46
C ALA A 161 1.72 -5.47 3.85
N VAL A 162 3.04 -5.46 4.07
CA VAL A 162 3.61 -5.83 5.37
C VAL A 162 3.34 -4.78 6.45
N ILE A 163 3.15 -3.51 6.09
CA ILE A 163 2.70 -2.48 7.05
C ILE A 163 1.32 -2.85 7.58
N MET A 164 0.39 -3.18 6.68
CA MET A 164 -0.96 -3.62 7.04
C MET A 164 -0.94 -4.92 7.86
N HIS A 165 -0.12 -5.89 7.41
CA HIS A 165 0.03 -7.15 8.12
C HIS A 165 0.59 -6.97 9.54
N GLY A 166 1.49 -6.01 9.74
CA GLY A 166 2.01 -5.63 11.06
C GLY A 166 0.91 -5.11 11.99
N ASN A 167 -0.05 -4.33 11.47
CA ASN A 167 -1.24 -3.94 12.22
C ASN A 167 -2.10 -5.17 12.58
N ASP A 168 -2.41 -6.03 11.61
CA ASP A 168 -3.18 -7.24 11.85
C ASP A 168 -2.51 -8.18 12.86
N MET A 169 -1.16 -8.28 12.86
CA MET A 169 -0.41 -9.06 13.85
C MET A 169 -0.60 -8.52 15.25
N ARG A 170 -0.50 -7.20 15.43
CA ARG A 170 -0.70 -6.52 16.71
C ARG A 170 -2.11 -6.77 17.24
N ASP A 171 -3.09 -6.80 16.36
CA ASP A 171 -4.50 -6.80 16.69
C ASP A 171 -5.10 -8.24 16.74
N ILE A 172 -4.30 -9.31 16.59
CA ILE A 172 -4.78 -10.73 16.66
C ILE A 172 -5.71 -11.00 17.87
N PRO A 173 -5.38 -10.56 19.10
CA PRO A 173 -6.23 -10.86 20.24
C PRO A 173 -7.59 -10.15 20.17
N SER A 174 -7.62 -8.87 19.82
CA SER A 174 -8.85 -8.09 19.69
C SER A 174 -9.69 -8.51 18.50
N ASP A 175 -9.06 -8.82 17.35
CA ASP A 175 -9.75 -9.34 16.17
C ASP A 175 -10.48 -10.64 16.47
N ARG A 176 -9.81 -11.58 17.17
CA ARG A 176 -10.43 -12.83 17.58
C ARG A 176 -11.59 -12.61 18.55
N ALA A 177 -11.43 -11.72 19.52
CA ALA A 177 -12.49 -11.38 20.48
C ALA A 177 -13.70 -10.73 19.80
N ALA A 178 -13.47 -9.93 18.74
CA ALA A 178 -14.51 -9.31 17.92
C ALA A 178 -15.09 -10.24 16.84
N GLY A 179 -14.58 -11.47 16.70
CA GLY A 179 -14.98 -12.40 15.64
C GLY A 179 -14.52 -11.99 14.24
N ILE A 180 -13.51 -11.14 14.15
CA ILE A 180 -12.97 -10.63 12.89
C ILE A 180 -11.92 -11.60 12.34
N ARG A 181 -11.97 -11.82 11.04
CA ARG A 181 -11.06 -12.71 10.32
C ARG A 181 -10.08 -11.87 9.50
N THR A 182 -8.97 -11.45 10.12
CA THR A 182 -7.80 -10.92 9.38
C THR A 182 -6.89 -12.05 8.94
N VAL A 183 -5.96 -11.78 8.00
CA VAL A 183 -4.95 -12.78 7.58
C VAL A 183 -4.16 -13.26 8.79
N ALA A 184 -3.72 -12.34 9.66
CA ALA A 184 -2.94 -12.66 10.83
C ALA A 184 -3.74 -13.49 11.87
N SER A 185 -5.02 -13.14 12.11
CA SER A 185 -5.86 -13.86 13.06
C SER A 185 -6.17 -15.30 12.62
N VAL A 186 -6.28 -15.53 11.29
CA VAL A 186 -6.49 -16.87 10.69
C VAL A 186 -5.21 -17.70 10.73
N LEU A 187 -4.07 -17.13 10.37
CA LEU A 187 -2.77 -17.83 10.36
C LEU A 187 -2.24 -18.12 11.78
N GLY A 188 -2.70 -17.35 12.76
CA GLY A 188 -2.17 -17.39 14.11
C GLY A 188 -0.74 -16.82 14.23
N PRO A 189 -0.20 -16.69 15.45
CA PRO A 189 1.05 -15.96 15.67
C PRO A 189 2.23 -16.47 14.85
N ARG A 190 2.42 -17.80 14.75
CA ARG A 190 3.52 -18.39 13.99
C ARG A 190 3.37 -18.16 12.49
N GLY A 191 2.17 -18.37 11.93
CA GLY A 191 1.92 -18.18 10.50
C GLY A 191 1.99 -16.70 10.11
N ALA A 192 1.50 -15.82 10.97
CA ALA A 192 1.60 -14.38 10.79
C ALA A 192 3.07 -13.91 10.76
N LEU A 193 3.91 -14.43 11.68
CA LEU A 193 5.34 -14.13 11.66
C LEU A 193 6.03 -14.62 10.39
N LEU A 194 5.69 -15.82 9.90
CA LEU A 194 6.25 -16.36 8.65
C LEU A 194 5.87 -15.50 7.44
N LEU A 195 4.60 -15.07 7.36
CA LEU A 195 4.16 -14.16 6.30
C LEU A 195 4.85 -12.80 6.40
N TYR A 196 5.06 -12.28 7.62
CA TYR A 196 5.80 -11.05 7.87
C TYR A 196 7.24 -11.14 7.33
N TYR A 197 7.92 -12.27 7.55
CA TYR A 197 9.23 -12.56 6.97
C TYR A 197 9.18 -12.59 5.43
N ALA A 198 8.23 -13.32 4.86
CA ALA A 198 8.11 -13.45 3.41
C ALA A 198 7.92 -12.08 2.75
N LEU A 199 6.99 -11.27 3.25
CA LEU A 199 6.70 -9.93 2.71
C LEU A 199 7.90 -8.96 2.83
N HIS A 200 8.77 -9.12 3.83
CA HIS A 200 9.97 -8.31 3.97
C HIS A 200 11.15 -8.78 3.11
N LEU A 201 11.28 -10.08 2.86
CA LEU A 201 12.44 -10.64 2.16
C LEU A 201 12.24 -10.75 0.65
N LEU A 202 11.00 -11.01 0.20
CA LEU A 202 10.65 -11.10 -1.22
C LEU A 202 11.10 -9.88 -2.05
N PRO A 203 10.94 -8.62 -1.59
CA PRO A 203 11.41 -7.45 -2.35
C PRO A 203 12.89 -7.53 -2.72
N TYR A 204 13.73 -7.97 -1.80
CA TYR A 204 15.17 -8.08 -2.03
C TYR A 204 15.50 -9.22 -3.01
N ALA A 205 14.80 -10.35 -2.90
CA ALA A 205 14.94 -11.44 -3.85
C ALA A 205 14.51 -11.01 -5.27
N MET A 206 13.41 -10.25 -5.39
CA MET A 206 12.94 -9.71 -6.67
C MET A 206 13.97 -8.74 -7.29
N VAL A 207 14.53 -7.83 -6.49
CA VAL A 207 15.60 -6.91 -6.94
C VAL A 207 16.82 -7.68 -7.42
N ALA A 208 17.26 -8.69 -6.68
CA ALA A 208 18.40 -9.54 -7.09
C ALA A 208 18.13 -10.33 -8.39
N CYS A 209 16.89 -10.84 -8.54
CA CYS A 209 16.47 -11.52 -9.79
C CYS A 209 16.44 -10.54 -10.96
N CYS A 210 15.91 -9.35 -10.80
CA CYS A 210 15.92 -8.31 -11.83
C CYS A 210 17.35 -7.95 -12.25
N PHE A 211 18.24 -7.71 -11.29
CA PHE A 211 19.66 -7.45 -11.57
C PHE A 211 20.28 -8.57 -12.40
N ARG A 212 20.08 -9.83 -11.99
CA ARG A 212 20.60 -10.98 -12.73
C ARG A 212 20.05 -11.04 -14.16
N LEU A 213 18.76 -10.79 -14.37
CA LEU A 213 18.14 -10.75 -15.69
C LEU A 213 18.74 -9.64 -16.57
N PHE A 214 18.92 -8.44 -16.05
CA PHE A 214 19.54 -7.33 -16.77
C PHE A 214 20.95 -7.68 -17.24
N VAL A 215 21.75 -8.27 -16.37
CA VAL A 215 23.12 -8.69 -16.71
C VAL A 215 23.11 -9.83 -17.73
N MET A 216 22.30 -10.87 -17.55
CA MET A 216 22.24 -12.03 -18.44
C MET A 216 21.71 -11.69 -19.85
N CYS A 217 20.70 -10.83 -19.92
CA CYS A 217 20.08 -10.41 -21.18
C CYS A 217 20.87 -9.27 -21.86
N ARG A 218 21.96 -8.79 -21.28
CA ARG A 218 22.73 -7.63 -21.74
C ARG A 218 21.86 -6.40 -22.02
N LEU A 219 20.79 -6.24 -21.23
CA LEU A 219 19.84 -5.14 -21.36
C LEU A 219 20.40 -3.81 -20.83
N ALA A 220 21.49 -3.85 -20.04
CA ALA A 220 22.22 -2.68 -19.56
C ALA A 220 23.71 -2.96 -19.50
N PHE A 221 24.53 -1.91 -19.61
CA PHE A 221 25.96 -2.00 -19.28
C PHE A 221 26.12 -2.35 -17.79
N LEU A 222 27.14 -3.15 -17.46
CA LEU A 222 27.37 -3.60 -16.08
C LEU A 222 27.35 -2.47 -15.04
N PRO A 223 27.98 -1.30 -15.27
CA PRO A 223 27.92 -0.17 -14.34
C PRO A 223 26.48 0.32 -14.08
N GLN A 224 25.64 0.39 -15.11
CA GLN A 224 24.24 0.81 -14.96
C GLN A 224 23.40 -0.26 -14.25
N ALA A 225 23.63 -1.55 -14.55
CA ALA A 225 22.94 -2.64 -13.87
C ALA A 225 23.23 -2.66 -12.36
N LEU A 226 24.39 -2.17 -11.90
CA LEU A 226 24.72 -2.09 -10.46
C LEU A 226 23.76 -1.18 -9.68
N TRP A 227 23.17 -0.17 -10.31
CA TRP A 227 22.17 0.70 -9.65
C TRP A 227 20.94 -0.10 -9.20
N ALA A 228 20.60 -1.19 -9.89
CA ALA A 228 19.50 -2.07 -9.47
C ALA A 228 19.69 -2.64 -8.06
N LEU A 229 20.91 -2.71 -7.55
CA LEU A 229 21.21 -3.22 -6.21
C LEU A 229 21.06 -2.17 -5.11
N LEU A 230 20.81 -0.91 -5.45
CA LEU A 230 20.70 0.19 -4.48
C LEU A 230 19.69 -0.10 -3.35
N PRO A 231 18.50 -0.68 -3.61
CA PRO A 231 17.54 -1.01 -2.57
C PRO A 231 18.06 -1.97 -1.50
N LEU A 232 19.10 -2.77 -1.81
CA LEU A 232 19.71 -3.68 -0.83
C LEU A 232 20.30 -2.94 0.37
N ALA A 233 20.60 -1.63 0.24
CA ALA A 233 21.07 -0.82 1.36
C ALA A 233 20.02 -0.68 2.49
N ALA A 234 18.73 -0.93 2.23
CA ALA A 234 17.70 -1.00 3.25
C ALA A 234 17.67 -2.33 4.03
N PHE A 235 18.42 -3.37 3.58
CA PHE A 235 18.39 -4.71 4.15
C PHE A 235 18.76 -4.76 5.66
N PRO A 236 19.75 -4.01 6.17
CA PRO A 236 20.07 -4.01 7.60
C PRO A 236 18.89 -3.58 8.48
N LEU A 237 18.06 -2.61 8.02
CA LEU A 237 16.85 -2.18 8.73
C LEU A 237 15.84 -3.33 8.80
N THR A 238 15.68 -4.05 7.69
CA THR A 238 14.81 -5.22 7.61
C THR A 238 15.25 -6.31 8.58
N ILE A 239 16.53 -6.68 8.59
CA ILE A 239 17.05 -7.69 9.53
C ILE A 239 16.81 -7.29 10.98
N ARG A 240 17.07 -6.03 11.34
CA ARG A 240 16.79 -5.53 12.69
C ARG A 240 15.31 -5.68 13.07
N THR A 241 14.41 -5.36 12.15
CA THR A 241 12.96 -5.44 12.38
C THR A 241 12.52 -6.90 12.53
N LEU A 242 12.97 -7.80 11.65
CA LEU A 242 12.70 -9.23 11.73
C LEU A 242 13.23 -9.86 13.01
N HIS A 243 14.44 -9.49 13.41
CA HIS A 243 15.01 -9.93 14.69
C HIS A 243 14.16 -9.47 15.88
N THR A 244 13.68 -8.23 15.87
CA THR A 244 12.78 -7.72 16.91
C THR A 244 11.47 -8.51 16.95
N ALA A 245 10.82 -8.76 15.80
CA ALA A 245 9.60 -9.54 15.72
C ALA A 245 9.80 -10.96 16.27
N THR A 246 10.92 -11.60 15.93
CA THR A 246 11.26 -12.94 16.43
C THR A 246 11.47 -12.97 17.94
N ARG A 247 12.21 -12.00 18.49
CA ARG A 247 12.43 -11.91 19.93
C ARG A 247 11.12 -11.78 20.70
N VAL A 248 10.21 -10.95 20.20
CA VAL A 248 8.87 -10.77 20.80
C VAL A 248 8.07 -12.07 20.73
N TYR A 249 8.11 -12.78 19.60
CA TYR A 249 7.48 -14.08 19.44
C TYR A 249 8.05 -15.14 20.40
N CYS A 250 9.37 -15.26 20.46
CA CYS A 250 10.04 -16.24 21.35
C CYS A 250 9.77 -15.98 22.83
N ALA A 251 9.57 -14.72 23.23
CA ALA A 251 9.24 -14.37 24.61
C ALA A 251 7.80 -14.76 25.00
N CYS A 252 6.85 -14.72 24.08
CA CYS A 252 5.45 -15.04 24.32
C CYS A 252 4.79 -15.61 23.06
N PRO A 253 5.00 -16.91 22.71
CA PRO A 253 4.54 -17.47 21.42
C PRO A 253 3.03 -17.51 21.23
N GLU A 254 2.28 -17.62 22.32
CA GLU A 254 0.81 -17.74 22.25
C GLU A 254 0.14 -16.39 21.97
N ASN A 255 0.69 -15.32 22.53
CA ASN A 255 0.14 -13.97 22.39
C ASN A 255 1.25 -12.90 22.37
N PRO A 256 2.06 -12.86 21.29
CA PRO A 256 3.16 -11.92 21.20
C PRO A 256 2.68 -10.46 21.16
N PRO A 257 3.23 -9.58 22.01
CA PRO A 257 2.85 -8.16 22.03
C PRO A 257 3.58 -7.41 20.90
N TRP A 258 3.19 -7.65 19.65
CA TRP A 258 3.80 -7.01 18.47
C TRP A 258 3.36 -5.55 18.34
N ARG A 259 4.02 -4.65 19.05
CA ARG A 259 3.79 -3.21 18.97
C ARG A 259 4.90 -2.53 18.17
N GLY A 260 4.52 -1.61 17.27
CA GLY A 260 5.45 -0.79 16.51
C GLY A 260 6.06 -1.48 15.28
N LEU A 261 5.71 -2.74 14.97
CA LEU A 261 6.18 -3.44 13.78
C LEU A 261 5.67 -2.76 12.50
N GLU A 262 4.45 -2.27 12.49
CA GLU A 262 3.85 -1.49 11.41
C GLU A 262 4.65 -0.23 11.11
N ARG A 263 5.09 0.46 12.15
CA ARG A 263 5.89 1.69 12.04
C ARG A 263 7.30 1.41 11.53
N ALA A 264 7.92 0.35 12.02
CA ALA A 264 9.23 -0.11 11.54
C ALA A 264 9.17 -0.52 10.06
N SER A 265 8.11 -1.26 9.66
CA SER A 265 7.87 -1.63 8.26
C SER A 265 7.64 -0.41 7.37
N GLY A 266 6.91 0.61 7.86
CA GLY A 266 6.73 1.88 7.15
C GLY A 266 8.06 2.61 6.89
N GLY A 267 8.97 2.61 7.88
CA GLY A 267 10.33 3.15 7.71
C GLY A 267 11.13 2.39 6.64
N ILE A 268 11.05 1.05 6.65
CA ILE A 268 11.70 0.21 5.62
C ILE A 268 11.11 0.51 4.24
N HIS A 269 9.78 0.54 4.13
CA HIS A 269 9.07 0.87 2.88
C HIS A 269 9.53 2.22 2.31
N PHE A 270 9.63 3.25 3.16
CA PHE A 270 10.09 4.57 2.74
C PHE A 270 11.52 4.55 2.21
N VAL A 271 12.47 3.98 2.99
CA VAL A 271 13.88 3.92 2.59
C VAL A 271 14.08 3.05 1.34
N PHE A 272 13.50 1.86 1.31
CA PHE A 272 13.56 0.97 0.16
C PHE A 272 12.94 1.63 -1.07
N GLY A 273 11.74 2.21 -0.94
CA GLY A 273 11.02 2.84 -2.04
C GLY A 273 11.80 4.00 -2.66
N LEU A 274 12.43 4.84 -1.82
CA LEU A 274 13.29 5.94 -2.30
C LEU A 274 14.50 5.41 -3.07
N LEU A 275 15.20 4.41 -2.52
CA LEU A 275 16.36 3.79 -3.16
C LEU A 275 15.96 3.03 -4.44
N TYR A 276 14.79 2.42 -4.47
CA TYR A 276 14.25 1.71 -5.63
C TYR A 276 13.88 2.68 -6.76
N ALA A 277 13.21 3.79 -6.42
CA ALA A 277 12.90 4.85 -7.39
C ALA A 277 14.18 5.46 -7.99
N LEU A 278 15.19 5.71 -7.14
CA LEU A 278 16.49 6.19 -7.60
C LEU A 278 17.21 5.17 -8.50
N ALA A 279 17.16 3.89 -8.14
CA ALA A 279 17.70 2.81 -8.96
C ALA A 279 17.08 2.79 -10.36
N LEU A 280 15.74 2.84 -10.44
CA LEU A 280 15.02 2.86 -11.72
C LEU A 280 15.30 4.12 -12.55
N ALA A 281 15.59 5.25 -11.91
CA ALA A 281 15.93 6.48 -12.61
C ALA A 281 17.37 6.51 -13.16
N LEU A 282 18.28 5.74 -12.57
CA LEU A 282 19.70 5.68 -12.94
C LEU A 282 20.03 4.54 -13.93
N MET A 283 19.13 3.58 -14.10
CA MET A 283 19.24 2.48 -15.08
C MET A 283 18.82 2.92 -16.49
#